data_210d8c78409a86becad2d5bb35f9ca8e
#
_entry.id   210d8c78409a86becad2d5bb35f9ca8e
#
_cell.length_a   1.000
_cell.length_b   1.000
_cell.length_c   1.000
_cell.angle_alpha   90.00
_cell.angle_beta   90.00
_cell.angle_gamma   90.00
#
_symmetry.space_group_name_H-M   'P 1'
#
loop_
_entity.id
_entity.type
_entity.pdbx_description
1 polymer ?
#
loop_
_entity_poly.entity_id
_entity_poly.type
_entity_poly.pdbx_seq_one_letter_code
_entity_poly.pdbx_strand_id
1 'polypeptide(L)'
;MFQHYSDFFFKPRKHYPKSWSPAFVAIQLGFFAGVVGLFGRDALLFLTVQDWDLIVGFELGFAAIIGVGFLMHTFGYAQAGVITSCLAGVGSATAFIVLLGWGTMFHLWYVNLAVLLIAVPLRVILKAILAGLIIILYGGMFFYFSNHDGYINAPHITLNLLGLSNIFGTLLVLGIPMGMYSKFLVEEREISEKLLHNIMPKQIAELLKNSTEPVALENPDISVMMADIVNFTSFSDQVSAEKVVSLLNNMFSRFDDVVSEHNVEKIKTIGDAYMVVAGLPEPRTDHAQVLVKMSAKLIEIANEYNDHEGNPIQLRIGIHSGPAVSGVIGKSKFAFDVWGDTINTAARLESNGEPGRIHLSQKTFDQLQSDLVSGAESQSVDIKGKGVMKTFLI
;
A
#
# COMPACT_ATOMS: atom_id res chain seq x y z
N MET A 1 -25.54 12.97 13.59
CA MET A 1 -26.20 11.74 14.07
C MET A 1 -26.02 10.58 13.11
N PHE A 2 -26.37 10.68 11.83
CA PHE A 2 -26.20 9.61 10.83
C PHE A 2 -24.76 9.07 10.71
N GLN A 3 -23.75 9.95 10.72
CA GLN A 3 -22.34 9.57 10.62
C GLN A 3 -21.85 8.75 11.83
N HIS A 4 -22.41 9.00 13.02
CA HIS A 4 -22.08 8.26 14.23
C HIS A 4 -22.63 6.82 14.21
N TYR A 5 -23.83 6.61 13.65
CA TYR A 5 -24.41 5.29 13.46
C TYR A 5 -23.70 4.50 12.33
N SER A 6 -23.35 5.15 11.21
CA SER A 6 -22.61 4.50 10.15
C SER A 6 -21.22 4.02 10.64
N ASP A 7 -20.56 4.83 11.45
CA ASP A 7 -19.26 4.46 12.04
C ASP A 7 -19.37 3.29 13.02
N PHE A 8 -20.48 3.19 13.76
CA PHE A 8 -20.72 2.07 14.67
C PHE A 8 -20.86 0.73 13.93
N PHE A 9 -21.57 0.73 12.79
CA PHE A 9 -21.88 -0.50 12.05
C PHE A 9 -20.81 -0.85 11.01
N PHE A 10 -20.13 0.10 10.41
CA PHE A 10 -19.25 -0.12 9.25
C PHE A 10 -17.76 0.13 9.50
N LYS A 11 -17.37 0.70 10.66
CA LYS A 11 -15.97 0.79 11.04
C LYS A 11 -15.55 -0.38 11.92
N PRO A 12 -14.49 -1.13 11.54
CA PRO A 12 -13.97 -2.16 12.41
C PRO A 12 -13.45 -1.55 13.72
N ARG A 13 -13.74 -2.20 14.84
CA ARG A 13 -13.24 -1.76 16.15
C ARG A 13 -11.73 -1.96 16.24
N LYS A 14 -11.08 -1.32 17.23
CA LYS A 14 -9.62 -1.33 17.46
C LYS A 14 -8.96 -2.73 17.47
N HIS A 15 -9.73 -3.79 17.71
CA HIS A 15 -9.24 -5.18 17.74
C HIS A 15 -9.10 -5.84 16.35
N TYR A 16 -9.61 -5.20 15.29
CA TYR A 16 -9.48 -5.73 13.93
C TYR A 16 -8.23 -5.17 13.26
N PRO A 17 -7.41 -6.00 12.62
CA PRO A 17 -6.35 -5.53 11.74
C PRO A 17 -6.93 -4.61 10.66
N LYS A 18 -6.21 -3.57 10.27
CA LYS A 18 -6.65 -2.63 9.21
C LYS A 18 -6.94 -3.38 7.88
N SER A 19 -6.21 -4.46 7.62
CA SER A 19 -6.40 -5.33 6.45
C SER A 19 -7.77 -6.04 6.41
N TRP A 20 -8.51 -6.08 7.52
CA TRP A 20 -9.84 -6.69 7.60
C TRP A 20 -10.98 -5.70 7.33
N SER A 21 -10.67 -4.41 7.22
CA SER A 21 -11.69 -3.37 7.06
C SER A 21 -12.68 -3.64 5.92
N PRO A 22 -12.25 -4.07 4.70
CA PRO A 22 -13.18 -4.35 3.61
C PRO A 22 -13.99 -5.62 3.81
N ALA A 23 -13.36 -6.68 4.33
CA ALA A 23 -14.07 -7.92 4.66
C ALA A 23 -15.13 -7.65 5.74
N PHE A 24 -14.80 -6.81 6.74
CA PHE A 24 -15.74 -6.39 7.76
C PHE A 24 -16.94 -5.67 7.16
N VAL A 25 -16.73 -4.67 6.31
CA VAL A 25 -17.82 -3.93 5.65
C VAL A 25 -18.64 -4.82 4.73
N ALA A 26 -18.00 -5.70 3.96
CA ALA A 26 -18.70 -6.64 3.07
C ALA A 26 -19.62 -7.60 3.85
N ILE A 27 -19.15 -8.13 4.98
CA ILE A 27 -19.92 -8.99 5.87
C ILE A 27 -21.10 -8.22 6.47
N GLN A 28 -20.88 -7.00 6.96
CA GLN A 28 -21.95 -6.16 7.51
C GLN A 28 -23.03 -5.83 6.47
N LEU A 29 -22.65 -5.51 5.26
CA LEU A 29 -23.59 -5.30 4.16
C LEU A 29 -24.35 -6.57 3.80
N GLY A 30 -23.70 -7.73 3.82
CA GLY A 30 -24.34 -9.02 3.64
C GLY A 30 -25.42 -9.31 4.69
N PHE A 31 -25.15 -9.03 5.96
CA PHE A 31 -26.12 -9.13 7.03
C PHE A 31 -27.31 -8.18 6.82
N PHE A 32 -27.05 -6.93 6.46
CA PHE A 32 -28.10 -5.94 6.26
C PHE A 32 -28.99 -6.29 5.06
N ALA A 33 -28.39 -6.69 3.94
CA ALA A 33 -29.12 -7.13 2.76
C ALA A 33 -29.98 -8.39 3.05
N GLY A 34 -29.47 -9.32 3.88
CA GLY A 34 -30.20 -10.48 4.35
C GLY A 34 -31.48 -10.07 5.10
N VAL A 35 -31.35 -9.17 6.08
CA VAL A 35 -32.51 -8.71 6.87
C VAL A 35 -33.57 -8.00 6.00
N VAL A 36 -33.14 -7.11 5.08
CA VAL A 36 -34.08 -6.41 4.19
C VAL A 36 -34.81 -7.39 3.26
N GLY A 37 -34.08 -8.41 2.76
CA GLY A 37 -34.69 -9.45 1.90
C GLY A 37 -35.78 -10.28 2.61
N LEU A 38 -35.67 -10.48 3.94
CA LEU A 38 -36.64 -11.19 4.74
C LEU A 38 -38.03 -10.53 4.68
N PHE A 39 -38.13 -9.24 4.94
CA PHE A 39 -39.42 -8.56 5.00
C PHE A 39 -40.23 -8.59 3.70
N GLY A 40 -39.58 -8.43 2.56
CA GLY A 40 -40.28 -8.50 1.27
C GLY A 40 -40.81 -9.92 0.94
N ARG A 41 -40.08 -10.93 1.35
CA ARG A 41 -40.43 -12.34 1.17
C ARG A 41 -41.57 -12.75 2.09
N ASP A 42 -41.52 -12.35 3.37
CA ASP A 42 -42.58 -12.66 4.35
C ASP A 42 -43.94 -12.08 3.93
N ALA A 43 -43.93 -10.85 3.38
CA ALA A 43 -45.16 -10.25 2.86
C ALA A 43 -45.74 -11.07 1.68
N LEU A 44 -44.93 -11.60 0.77
CA LEU A 44 -45.36 -12.44 -0.32
C LEU A 44 -45.93 -13.76 0.19
N LEU A 45 -45.29 -14.42 1.12
CA LEU A 45 -45.75 -15.68 1.72
C LEU A 45 -47.06 -15.49 2.48
N PHE A 46 -47.21 -14.43 3.28
CA PHE A 46 -48.44 -14.06 3.97
C PHE A 46 -49.63 -13.95 2.99
N LEU A 47 -49.42 -13.35 1.85
CA LEU A 47 -50.49 -13.09 0.88
C LEU A 47 -50.85 -14.32 0.02
N THR A 48 -49.98 -15.33 -0.07
CA THR A 48 -50.10 -16.36 -1.11
C THR A 48 -50.09 -17.81 -0.60
N VAL A 49 -49.62 -18.05 0.65
CA VAL A 49 -49.45 -19.40 1.21
C VAL A 49 -50.31 -19.59 2.46
N GLN A 50 -51.03 -20.69 2.56
CA GLN A 50 -51.98 -20.95 3.63
C GLN A 50 -51.28 -21.23 4.98
N ASP A 51 -50.15 -21.94 4.96
CA ASP A 51 -49.34 -22.29 6.12
C ASP A 51 -48.13 -21.34 6.30
N TRP A 52 -48.31 -20.05 6.00
CA TRP A 52 -47.25 -19.05 5.99
C TRP A 52 -46.60 -18.85 7.39
N ASP A 53 -47.38 -19.04 8.47
CA ASP A 53 -46.97 -18.88 9.86
C ASP A 53 -45.84 -19.85 10.24
N LEU A 54 -45.90 -21.10 9.75
CA LEU A 54 -44.82 -22.07 9.97
C LEU A 54 -43.51 -21.63 9.28
N ILE A 55 -43.61 -21.15 8.04
CA ILE A 55 -42.47 -20.71 7.26
C ILE A 55 -41.82 -19.48 7.91
N VAL A 56 -42.65 -18.47 8.24
CA VAL A 56 -42.16 -17.24 8.92
C VAL A 56 -41.59 -17.54 10.29
N GLY A 57 -42.17 -18.50 11.02
CA GLY A 57 -41.64 -18.93 12.32
C GLY A 57 -40.22 -19.49 12.22
N PHE A 58 -39.93 -20.33 11.22
CA PHE A 58 -38.55 -20.81 10.94
C PHE A 58 -37.64 -19.67 10.52
N GLU A 59 -38.12 -18.77 9.68
CA GLU A 59 -37.35 -17.63 9.18
C GLU A 59 -36.92 -16.69 10.32
N LEU A 60 -37.84 -16.32 11.19
CA LEU A 60 -37.53 -15.48 12.36
C LEU A 60 -36.51 -16.16 13.29
N GLY A 61 -36.62 -17.49 13.47
CA GLY A 61 -35.63 -18.26 14.23
C GLY A 61 -34.22 -18.14 13.66
N PHE A 62 -34.08 -18.36 12.34
CA PHE A 62 -32.78 -18.21 11.68
C PHE A 62 -32.30 -16.77 11.64
N ALA A 63 -33.20 -15.81 11.43
CA ALA A 63 -32.87 -14.37 11.47
C ALA A 63 -32.30 -13.96 12.84
N ALA A 64 -32.89 -14.47 13.94
CA ALA A 64 -32.37 -14.24 15.28
C ALA A 64 -30.95 -14.77 15.46
N ILE A 65 -30.65 -15.99 14.97
CA ILE A 65 -29.30 -16.59 15.03
C ILE A 65 -28.32 -15.77 14.17
N ILE A 66 -28.72 -15.33 12.98
CA ILE A 66 -27.90 -14.45 12.12
C ILE A 66 -27.65 -13.12 12.84
N GLY A 67 -28.65 -12.55 13.51
CA GLY A 67 -28.53 -11.35 14.35
C GLY A 67 -27.51 -11.50 15.49
N VAL A 68 -27.50 -12.64 16.16
CA VAL A 68 -26.47 -12.98 17.15
C VAL A 68 -25.10 -13.02 16.52
N GLY A 69 -24.95 -13.69 15.36
CA GLY A 69 -23.69 -13.73 14.60
C GLY A 69 -23.21 -12.33 14.20
N PHE A 70 -24.12 -11.45 13.77
CA PHE A 70 -23.85 -10.05 13.48
C PHE A 70 -23.31 -9.29 14.71
N LEU A 71 -23.97 -9.45 15.87
CA LEU A 71 -23.51 -8.84 17.12
C LEU A 71 -22.14 -9.39 17.52
N MET A 72 -21.92 -10.71 17.46
CA MET A 72 -20.60 -11.30 17.74
C MET A 72 -19.53 -10.71 16.84
N HIS A 73 -19.80 -10.59 15.53
CA HIS A 73 -18.88 -9.96 14.58
C HIS A 73 -18.60 -8.50 14.95
N THR A 74 -19.64 -7.72 15.28
CA THR A 74 -19.50 -6.31 15.67
C THR A 74 -18.69 -6.13 16.95
N PHE A 75 -18.81 -7.06 17.91
CA PHE A 75 -18.11 -6.99 19.21
C PHE A 75 -16.70 -7.60 19.21
N GLY A 76 -16.18 -8.04 18.06
CA GLY A 76 -14.80 -8.51 17.94
C GLY A 76 -14.62 -10.02 17.86
N TYR A 77 -15.69 -10.79 17.96
CA TYR A 77 -15.69 -12.25 17.79
C TYR A 77 -15.92 -12.63 16.31
N ALA A 78 -15.12 -12.05 15.41
CA ALA A 78 -15.34 -12.12 13.98
C ALA A 78 -15.52 -13.53 13.43
N GLN A 79 -14.61 -14.44 13.76
CA GLN A 79 -14.65 -15.82 13.25
C GLN A 79 -15.91 -16.56 13.75
N ALA A 80 -16.19 -16.46 15.04
CA ALA A 80 -17.37 -17.08 15.62
C ALA A 80 -18.67 -16.50 15.04
N GLY A 81 -18.74 -15.17 14.89
CA GLY A 81 -19.90 -14.49 14.30
C GLY A 81 -20.18 -14.93 12.88
N VAL A 82 -19.14 -15.03 12.04
CA VAL A 82 -19.26 -15.51 10.66
C VAL A 82 -19.68 -16.98 10.61
N ILE A 83 -19.07 -17.85 11.40
CA ILE A 83 -19.42 -19.28 11.43
C ILE A 83 -20.88 -19.46 11.86
N THR A 84 -21.31 -18.78 12.93
CA THR A 84 -22.70 -18.82 13.41
C THR A 84 -23.68 -18.39 12.32
N SER A 85 -23.39 -17.30 11.60
CA SER A 85 -24.24 -16.79 10.54
C SER A 85 -24.25 -17.70 9.30
N CYS A 86 -23.11 -18.30 8.93
CA CYS A 86 -23.04 -19.28 7.87
C CYS A 86 -23.88 -20.53 8.19
N LEU A 87 -23.78 -21.06 9.40
CA LEU A 87 -24.56 -22.22 9.81
C LEU A 87 -26.06 -21.91 9.81
N ALA A 88 -26.47 -20.74 10.29
CA ALA A 88 -27.86 -20.29 10.25
C ALA A 88 -28.36 -20.11 8.82
N GLY A 89 -27.54 -19.53 7.92
CA GLY A 89 -27.86 -19.36 6.50
C GLY A 89 -28.03 -20.69 5.77
N VAL A 90 -27.16 -21.67 6.03
CA VAL A 90 -27.28 -23.04 5.51
C VAL A 90 -28.56 -23.69 6.03
N GLY A 91 -28.84 -23.58 7.32
CA GLY A 91 -30.04 -24.10 7.95
C GLY A 91 -31.33 -23.51 7.37
N SER A 92 -31.35 -22.18 7.20
CA SER A 92 -32.46 -21.45 6.58
C SER A 92 -32.70 -21.93 5.14
N ALA A 93 -31.66 -21.95 4.30
CA ALA A 93 -31.77 -22.40 2.92
C ALA A 93 -32.31 -23.86 2.86
N THR A 94 -31.79 -24.73 3.74
CA THR A 94 -32.26 -26.13 3.84
C THR A 94 -33.74 -26.19 4.21
N ALA A 95 -34.19 -25.48 5.23
CA ALA A 95 -35.57 -25.44 5.68
C ALA A 95 -36.51 -24.98 4.57
N PHE A 96 -36.16 -23.93 3.84
CA PHE A 96 -36.95 -23.42 2.73
C PHE A 96 -37.05 -24.42 1.54
N ILE A 97 -35.97 -25.11 1.22
CA ILE A 97 -35.99 -26.15 0.16
C ILE A 97 -36.92 -27.32 0.59
N VAL A 98 -36.84 -27.74 1.86
CA VAL A 98 -37.70 -28.80 2.41
C VAL A 98 -39.16 -28.38 2.38
N LEU A 99 -39.47 -27.17 2.80
CA LEU A 99 -40.84 -26.68 2.94
C LEU A 99 -41.48 -26.36 1.58
N LEU A 100 -40.75 -25.66 0.69
CA LEU A 100 -41.33 -25.09 -0.54
C LEU A 100 -40.79 -25.71 -1.83
N GLY A 101 -39.82 -26.60 -1.74
CA GLY A 101 -39.22 -27.30 -2.88
C GLY A 101 -38.10 -26.56 -3.59
N TRP A 102 -37.51 -27.27 -4.55
CA TRP A 102 -36.31 -26.81 -5.30
C TRP A 102 -36.57 -25.61 -6.21
N GLY A 103 -37.80 -25.47 -6.72
CA GLY A 103 -38.22 -24.40 -7.66
C GLY A 103 -38.09 -22.98 -7.09
N THR A 104 -38.00 -22.84 -5.77
CA THR A 104 -37.84 -21.56 -5.10
C THR A 104 -36.41 -20.95 -5.20
N MET A 105 -35.48 -21.71 -5.75
CA MET A 105 -34.06 -21.27 -5.93
C MET A 105 -33.30 -20.95 -4.62
N PHE A 106 -33.80 -21.40 -3.44
CA PHE A 106 -33.10 -21.21 -2.16
C PHE A 106 -31.73 -21.91 -2.13
N HIS A 107 -31.50 -22.90 -2.94
CA HIS A 107 -30.20 -23.57 -3.09
C HIS A 107 -29.07 -22.62 -3.56
N LEU A 108 -29.39 -21.49 -4.19
CA LEU A 108 -28.40 -20.46 -4.55
C LEU A 108 -27.72 -19.86 -3.32
N TRP A 109 -28.38 -19.88 -2.15
CA TRP A 109 -27.77 -19.39 -0.90
C TRP A 109 -26.61 -20.27 -0.45
N TYR A 110 -26.56 -21.54 -0.77
CA TYR A 110 -25.38 -22.38 -0.53
C TYR A 110 -24.17 -21.87 -1.33
N VAL A 111 -24.40 -21.48 -2.58
CA VAL A 111 -23.34 -20.90 -3.44
C VAL A 111 -22.88 -19.57 -2.87
N ASN A 112 -23.82 -18.69 -2.45
CA ASN A 112 -23.50 -17.42 -1.83
C ASN A 112 -22.61 -17.58 -0.59
N LEU A 113 -22.98 -18.50 0.30
CA LEU A 113 -22.23 -18.77 1.52
C LEU A 113 -20.84 -19.35 1.23
N ALA A 114 -20.73 -20.27 0.25
CA ALA A 114 -19.43 -20.81 -0.16
C ALA A 114 -18.49 -19.73 -0.73
N VAL A 115 -19.02 -18.81 -1.54
CA VAL A 115 -18.23 -17.69 -2.08
C VAL A 115 -17.87 -16.68 -1.01
N LEU A 116 -18.78 -16.34 -0.11
CA LEU A 116 -18.50 -15.44 1.01
C LEU A 116 -17.40 -15.98 1.95
N LEU A 117 -17.29 -17.30 2.12
CA LEU A 117 -16.19 -17.92 2.87
C LEU A 117 -14.80 -17.59 2.31
N ILE A 118 -14.68 -17.28 1.02
CA ILE A 118 -13.39 -16.88 0.41
C ILE A 118 -12.91 -15.56 1.00
N ALA A 119 -13.83 -14.59 1.15
CA ALA A 119 -13.52 -13.25 1.64
C ALA A 119 -13.27 -13.19 3.17
N VAL A 120 -13.70 -14.21 3.92
CA VAL A 120 -13.56 -14.22 5.39
C VAL A 120 -12.15 -14.67 5.78
N PRO A 121 -11.48 -14.01 6.74
CA PRO A 121 -10.14 -14.38 7.19
C PRO A 121 -10.16 -15.59 8.15
N LEU A 122 -10.58 -16.73 7.66
CA LEU A 122 -10.51 -18.03 8.32
C LEU A 122 -9.27 -18.81 7.85
N ARG A 123 -8.84 -19.79 8.65
CA ARG A 123 -7.79 -20.74 8.23
C ARG A 123 -8.26 -21.52 6.99
N VAL A 124 -7.35 -21.71 6.02
CA VAL A 124 -7.66 -22.35 4.73
C VAL A 124 -8.32 -23.74 4.92
N ILE A 125 -7.84 -24.52 5.87
CA ILE A 125 -8.39 -25.84 6.21
C ILE A 125 -9.85 -25.72 6.65
N LEU A 126 -10.20 -24.75 7.49
CA LEU A 126 -11.55 -24.53 7.97
C LEU A 126 -12.48 -24.09 6.83
N LYS A 127 -12.00 -23.21 5.93
CA LYS A 127 -12.74 -22.82 4.72
C LYS A 127 -13.04 -24.05 3.85
N ALA A 128 -12.04 -24.91 3.63
CA ALA A 128 -12.20 -26.11 2.83
C ALA A 128 -13.21 -27.12 3.44
N ILE A 129 -13.17 -27.29 4.76
CA ILE A 129 -14.14 -28.16 5.47
C ILE A 129 -15.57 -27.58 5.31
N LEU A 130 -15.76 -26.29 5.60
CA LEU A 130 -17.07 -25.66 5.51
C LEU A 130 -17.61 -25.68 4.06
N ALA A 131 -16.78 -25.36 3.08
CA ALA A 131 -17.17 -25.45 1.66
C ALA A 131 -17.53 -26.88 1.25
N GLY A 132 -16.75 -27.88 1.69
CA GLY A 132 -17.02 -29.30 1.44
C GLY A 132 -18.36 -29.74 2.02
N LEU A 133 -18.68 -29.34 3.26
CA LEU A 133 -19.96 -29.63 3.89
C LEU A 133 -21.12 -28.99 3.13
N ILE A 134 -20.98 -27.75 2.68
CA ILE A 134 -21.98 -27.04 1.87
C ILE A 134 -22.21 -27.80 0.53
N ILE A 135 -21.15 -28.23 -0.14
CA ILE A 135 -21.23 -28.97 -1.41
C ILE A 135 -21.96 -30.33 -1.22
N ILE A 136 -21.61 -31.04 -0.16
CA ILE A 136 -22.27 -32.34 0.14
C ILE A 136 -23.76 -32.13 0.42
N LEU A 137 -24.09 -31.13 1.23
CA LEU A 137 -25.47 -30.80 1.55
C LEU A 137 -26.25 -30.37 0.31
N TYR A 138 -25.66 -29.50 -0.52
CA TYR A 138 -26.24 -29.09 -1.81
C TYR A 138 -26.53 -30.28 -2.71
N GLY A 139 -25.58 -31.21 -2.89
CA GLY A 139 -25.74 -32.41 -3.68
C GLY A 139 -26.82 -33.32 -3.15
N GLY A 140 -26.86 -33.58 -1.84
CA GLY A 140 -27.91 -34.38 -1.21
C GLY A 140 -29.31 -33.79 -1.39
N MET A 141 -29.44 -32.48 -1.18
CA MET A 141 -30.72 -31.76 -1.40
C MET A 141 -31.14 -31.77 -2.87
N PHE A 142 -30.18 -31.60 -3.79
CA PHE A 142 -30.45 -31.70 -5.23
C PHE A 142 -31.00 -33.07 -5.63
N PHE A 143 -30.32 -34.15 -5.26
CA PHE A 143 -30.76 -35.51 -5.61
C PHE A 143 -32.14 -35.86 -5.06
N TYR A 144 -32.47 -35.38 -3.86
CA TYR A 144 -33.77 -35.64 -3.26
C TYR A 144 -34.87 -34.78 -3.87
N PHE A 145 -34.70 -33.44 -3.87
CA PHE A 145 -35.76 -32.50 -4.27
C PHE A 145 -35.83 -32.20 -5.78
N SER A 146 -34.93 -32.72 -6.62
CA SER A 146 -35.09 -32.66 -8.06
C SER A 146 -36.31 -33.51 -8.56
N ASN A 147 -36.71 -34.49 -7.74
CA ASN A 147 -37.81 -35.41 -8.07
C ASN A 147 -38.93 -35.40 -7.01
N HIS A 148 -38.87 -34.52 -6.02
CA HIS A 148 -39.87 -34.41 -4.97
C HIS A 148 -40.24 -32.93 -4.76
N ASP A 149 -41.53 -32.67 -4.60
CA ASP A 149 -42.04 -31.36 -4.26
C ASP A 149 -41.79 -31.05 -2.79
N GLY A 150 -41.88 -29.75 -2.41
CA GLY A 150 -41.85 -29.33 -1.02
C GLY A 150 -43.06 -29.82 -0.22
N TYR A 151 -42.95 -29.80 1.08
CA TYR A 151 -44.04 -30.24 1.98
C TYR A 151 -45.25 -29.29 1.97
N ILE A 152 -45.07 -28.04 1.59
CA ILE A 152 -46.12 -27.02 1.56
C ILE A 152 -46.46 -26.73 0.08
N ASN A 153 -47.71 -26.89 -0.27
CA ASN A 153 -48.21 -26.53 -1.61
C ASN A 153 -48.33 -25.00 -1.70
N ALA A 154 -47.46 -24.38 -2.50
CA ALA A 154 -47.55 -22.97 -2.81
C ALA A 154 -47.92 -22.75 -4.27
N PRO A 155 -48.66 -21.68 -4.61
CA PRO A 155 -48.99 -21.36 -6.00
C PRO A 155 -47.75 -21.24 -6.87
N HIS A 156 -47.78 -21.70 -8.10
CA HIS A 156 -46.62 -21.59 -9.02
C HIS A 156 -46.13 -20.16 -9.19
N ILE A 157 -47.02 -19.17 -9.16
CA ILE A 157 -46.63 -17.76 -9.23
C ILE A 157 -45.77 -17.36 -8.05
N THR A 158 -46.11 -17.83 -6.84
CA THR A 158 -45.34 -17.58 -5.60
C THR A 158 -43.94 -18.21 -5.69
N LEU A 159 -43.86 -19.48 -6.12
CA LEU A 159 -42.59 -20.18 -6.27
C LEU A 159 -41.68 -19.47 -7.28
N ASN A 160 -42.25 -19.01 -8.40
CA ASN A 160 -41.50 -18.26 -9.43
C ASN A 160 -41.03 -16.90 -8.94
N LEU A 161 -41.85 -16.16 -8.19
CA LEU A 161 -41.48 -14.87 -7.62
C LEU A 161 -40.39 -15.03 -6.53
N LEU A 162 -40.49 -16.07 -5.71
CA LEU A 162 -39.43 -16.41 -4.74
C LEU A 162 -38.14 -16.79 -5.45
N GLY A 163 -38.20 -17.61 -6.50
CA GLY A 163 -37.03 -17.97 -7.32
C GLY A 163 -36.35 -16.75 -7.91
N LEU A 164 -37.16 -15.86 -8.52
CA LEU A 164 -36.64 -14.62 -9.11
C LEU A 164 -35.99 -13.73 -8.04
N SER A 165 -36.65 -13.57 -6.88
CA SER A 165 -36.08 -12.76 -5.77
C SER A 165 -34.77 -13.34 -5.26
N ASN A 166 -34.64 -14.67 -5.16
CA ASN A 166 -33.41 -15.34 -4.73
C ASN A 166 -32.28 -15.21 -5.78
N ILE A 167 -32.58 -15.22 -7.08
CA ILE A 167 -31.60 -14.91 -8.12
C ILE A 167 -31.07 -13.47 -7.97
N PHE A 168 -31.98 -12.49 -7.87
CA PHE A 168 -31.57 -11.09 -7.67
C PHE A 168 -30.80 -10.89 -6.35
N GLY A 169 -31.27 -11.49 -5.25
CA GLY A 169 -30.58 -11.47 -3.97
C GLY A 169 -29.18 -12.04 -4.07
N THR A 170 -28.99 -13.14 -4.78
CA THR A 170 -27.68 -13.75 -5.04
C THR A 170 -26.76 -12.79 -5.79
N LEU A 171 -27.23 -12.17 -6.87
CA LEU A 171 -26.43 -11.23 -7.65
C LEU A 171 -26.00 -10.01 -6.82
N LEU A 172 -26.88 -9.50 -5.97
CA LEU A 172 -26.56 -8.37 -5.09
C LEU A 172 -25.57 -8.77 -3.98
N VAL A 173 -25.81 -9.89 -3.30
CA VAL A 173 -24.99 -10.38 -2.19
C VAL A 173 -23.59 -10.80 -2.66
N LEU A 174 -23.42 -11.24 -3.89
CA LEU A 174 -22.11 -11.54 -4.47
C LEU A 174 -21.48 -10.32 -5.14
N GLY A 175 -22.27 -9.57 -5.92
CA GLY A 175 -21.76 -8.48 -6.75
C GLY A 175 -21.22 -7.28 -5.95
N ILE A 176 -21.99 -6.83 -4.95
CA ILE A 176 -21.60 -5.66 -4.16
C ILE A 176 -20.33 -5.90 -3.34
N PRO A 177 -20.23 -6.94 -2.50
CA PRO A 177 -19.01 -7.20 -1.74
C PRO A 177 -17.81 -7.51 -2.61
N MET A 178 -17.99 -8.23 -3.73
CA MET A 178 -16.90 -8.53 -4.66
C MET A 178 -16.35 -7.26 -5.32
N GLY A 179 -17.25 -6.35 -5.75
CA GLY A 179 -16.84 -5.05 -6.30
C GLY A 179 -16.08 -4.19 -5.27
N MET A 180 -16.54 -4.14 -4.03
CA MET A 180 -15.86 -3.43 -2.94
C MET A 180 -14.49 -4.06 -2.61
N TYR A 181 -14.40 -5.38 -2.58
CA TYR A 181 -13.15 -6.10 -2.31
C TYR A 181 -12.13 -5.89 -3.44
N SER A 182 -12.58 -5.93 -4.69
CA SER A 182 -11.73 -5.62 -5.84
C SER A 182 -11.15 -4.22 -5.78
N LYS A 183 -11.99 -3.22 -5.48
CA LYS A 183 -11.54 -1.82 -5.31
C LYS A 183 -10.50 -1.69 -4.20
N PHE A 184 -10.73 -2.33 -3.08
CA PHE A 184 -9.79 -2.30 -1.95
C PHE A 184 -8.43 -2.93 -2.32
N LEU A 185 -8.42 -4.07 -3.03
CA LEU A 185 -7.16 -4.69 -3.46
C LEU A 185 -6.36 -3.75 -4.38
N VAL A 186 -7.04 -2.98 -5.24
CA VAL A 186 -6.37 -1.99 -6.10
C VAL A 186 -5.77 -0.87 -5.24
N GLU A 187 -6.52 -0.31 -4.30
CA GLU A 187 -6.05 0.75 -3.39
C GLU A 187 -4.85 0.29 -2.54
N GLU A 188 -4.91 -0.92 -1.98
CA GLU A 188 -3.82 -1.47 -1.17
C GLU A 188 -2.55 -1.71 -2.01
N ARG A 189 -2.74 -2.19 -3.24
CA ARG A 189 -1.64 -2.34 -4.19
C ARG A 189 -1.00 -1.00 -4.54
N GLU A 190 -1.78 0.03 -4.81
CA GLU A 190 -1.27 1.38 -5.09
C GLU A 190 -0.49 1.96 -3.91
N ILE A 191 -0.97 1.77 -2.68
CA ILE A 191 -0.26 2.21 -1.47
C ILE A 191 1.07 1.45 -1.34
N SER A 192 1.06 0.13 -1.53
CA SER A 192 2.28 -0.69 -1.48
C SER A 192 3.29 -0.27 -2.56
N GLU A 193 2.85 0.01 -3.77
CA GLU A 193 3.71 0.49 -4.85
C GLU A 193 4.28 1.89 -4.55
N LYS A 194 3.49 2.81 -4.03
CA LYS A 194 3.98 4.13 -3.59
C LYS A 194 5.04 4.03 -2.50
N LEU A 195 4.82 3.17 -1.50
CA LEU A 195 5.81 2.95 -0.44
C LEU A 195 7.12 2.38 -0.99
N LEU A 196 7.04 1.46 -1.95
CA LEU A 196 8.22 0.90 -2.60
C LEU A 196 8.98 1.96 -3.42
N HIS A 197 8.28 2.81 -4.15
CA HIS A 197 8.88 3.90 -4.93
C HIS A 197 9.50 5.01 -4.06
N ASN A 198 9.05 5.17 -2.81
CA ASN A 198 9.69 6.07 -1.85
C ASN A 198 11.05 5.54 -1.32
N ILE A 199 11.34 4.26 -1.54
CA ILE A 199 12.57 3.61 -1.05
C ILE A 199 13.58 3.43 -2.20
N MET A 200 13.11 3.29 -3.44
CA MET A 200 13.96 3.05 -4.60
C MET A 200 13.31 3.52 -5.91
N PRO A 201 14.11 3.83 -6.95
CA PRO A 201 13.59 4.20 -8.26
C PRO A 201 12.66 3.14 -8.85
N LYS A 202 11.63 3.60 -9.58
CA LYS A 202 10.60 2.71 -10.17
C LYS A 202 11.19 1.59 -11.03
N GLN A 203 12.17 1.90 -11.87
CA GLN A 203 12.82 0.93 -12.74
C GLN A 203 13.53 -0.18 -11.95
N ILE A 204 14.17 0.17 -10.84
CA ILE A 204 14.83 -0.78 -9.95
C ILE A 204 13.81 -1.66 -9.23
N ALA A 205 12.70 -1.07 -8.77
CA ALA A 205 11.60 -1.80 -8.15
C ALA A 205 10.97 -2.83 -9.11
N GLU A 206 10.82 -2.49 -10.40
CA GLU A 206 10.30 -3.40 -11.43
C GLU A 206 11.28 -4.55 -11.72
N LEU A 207 12.60 -4.26 -11.78
CA LEU A 207 13.61 -5.29 -11.94
C LEU A 207 13.61 -6.28 -10.76
N LEU A 208 13.52 -5.79 -9.53
CA LEU A 208 13.46 -6.61 -8.32
C LEU A 208 12.19 -7.47 -8.25
N LYS A 209 11.05 -6.99 -8.73
CA LYS A 209 9.80 -7.78 -8.80
C LYS A 209 9.92 -8.97 -9.74
N ASN A 210 10.73 -8.83 -10.80
CA ASN A 210 10.82 -9.80 -11.89
C ASN A 210 12.10 -10.66 -11.84
N SER A 211 13.04 -10.40 -10.93
CA SER A 211 14.30 -11.12 -10.79
C SER A 211 14.51 -11.64 -9.39
N THR A 212 15.05 -12.86 -9.28
CA THR A 212 15.54 -13.43 -8.02
C THR A 212 17.03 -13.17 -7.79
N GLU A 213 17.71 -12.57 -8.77
CA GLU A 213 19.14 -12.25 -8.70
C GLU A 213 19.36 -10.81 -8.24
N PRO A 214 20.54 -10.49 -7.67
CA PRO A 214 20.90 -9.12 -7.32
C PRO A 214 20.83 -8.20 -8.54
N VAL A 215 20.19 -7.05 -8.38
CA VAL A 215 20.11 -6.02 -9.42
C VAL A 215 21.36 -5.16 -9.36
N ALA A 216 22.18 -5.17 -10.41
CA ALA A 216 23.34 -4.31 -10.60
C ALA A 216 23.34 -3.75 -12.03
N LEU A 217 23.43 -2.43 -12.17
CA LEU A 217 23.42 -1.71 -13.43
C LEU A 217 24.70 -0.88 -13.58
N GLU A 218 25.39 -1.05 -14.68
CA GLU A 218 26.53 -0.22 -15.04
C GLU A 218 26.05 1.12 -15.61
N ASN A 219 26.57 2.20 -15.06
CA ASN A 219 26.29 3.55 -15.50
C ASN A 219 27.61 4.17 -15.95
N PRO A 220 27.84 4.31 -17.26
CA PRO A 220 29.15 4.68 -17.81
C PRO A 220 29.52 6.14 -17.55
N ASP A 221 28.54 7.02 -17.43
CA ASP A 221 28.76 8.45 -17.21
C ASP A 221 27.62 9.07 -16.40
N ILE A 222 27.92 9.39 -15.14
CA ILE A 222 27.02 10.03 -14.18
C ILE A 222 27.78 11.14 -13.44
N SER A 223 27.06 12.03 -12.78
CA SER A 223 27.65 12.93 -11.80
C SER A 223 27.12 12.61 -10.42
N VAL A 224 28.01 12.63 -9.44
CA VAL A 224 27.73 12.42 -8.02
C VAL A 224 28.03 13.70 -7.26
N MET A 225 27.06 14.13 -6.45
CA MET A 225 27.21 15.23 -5.50
C MET A 225 27.22 14.66 -4.08
N MET A 226 28.18 15.08 -3.28
CA MET A 226 28.23 14.92 -1.84
C MET A 226 28.16 16.31 -1.22
N ALA A 227 27.23 16.52 -0.30
CA ALA A 227 27.11 17.74 0.49
C ALA A 227 27.17 17.40 1.97
N ASP A 228 27.87 18.18 2.77
CA ASP A 228 28.04 17.96 4.20
C ASP A 228 27.93 19.30 4.96
N ILE A 229 27.43 19.25 6.21
CA ILE A 229 27.26 20.44 7.03
C ILE A 229 28.58 20.77 7.73
N VAL A 230 29.06 22.00 7.54
CA VAL A 230 30.29 22.47 8.16
C VAL A 230 30.14 22.47 9.67
N ASN A 231 31.12 21.85 10.37
CA ASN A 231 31.18 21.77 11.84
C ASN A 231 29.98 21.11 12.52
N PHE A 232 29.26 20.23 11.81
CA PHE A 232 28.08 19.56 12.35
C PHE A 232 28.35 18.78 13.64
N THR A 233 29.48 18.10 13.77
CA THR A 233 29.83 17.35 14.99
C THR A 233 29.86 18.29 16.19
N SER A 234 30.53 19.46 16.08
CA SER A 234 30.57 20.45 17.15
C SER A 234 29.18 21.02 17.48
N PHE A 235 28.36 21.25 16.44
CA PHE A 235 26.97 21.70 16.61
C PHE A 235 26.13 20.64 17.33
N SER A 236 26.23 19.38 16.93
CA SER A 236 25.42 18.29 17.50
C SER A 236 25.75 18.01 18.97
N ASP A 237 26.98 18.30 19.40
CA ASP A 237 27.40 18.18 20.81
C ASP A 237 26.82 19.29 21.70
N GLN A 238 26.41 20.42 21.12
CA GLN A 238 25.94 21.61 21.85
C GLN A 238 24.41 21.69 21.96
N VAL A 239 23.67 20.89 21.20
CA VAL A 239 22.21 20.91 21.18
C VAL A 239 21.61 19.54 21.48
N SER A 240 20.31 19.48 21.86
CA SER A 240 19.66 18.22 22.11
C SER A 240 19.47 17.39 20.80
N ALA A 241 19.53 16.07 20.90
CA ALA A 241 19.34 15.18 19.77
C ALA A 241 18.01 15.45 19.01
N GLU A 242 16.96 15.84 19.73
CA GLU A 242 15.66 16.19 19.14
C GLU A 242 15.77 17.42 18.23
N LYS A 243 16.53 18.45 18.66
CA LYS A 243 16.77 19.65 17.84
C LYS A 243 17.60 19.33 16.61
N VAL A 244 18.62 18.46 16.74
CA VAL A 244 19.45 17.99 15.62
C VAL A 244 18.56 17.30 14.58
N VAL A 245 17.75 16.33 15.01
CA VAL A 245 16.84 15.58 14.10
C VAL A 245 15.83 16.53 13.45
N SER A 246 15.26 17.46 14.20
CA SER A 246 14.31 18.45 13.66
C SER A 246 14.94 19.34 12.61
N LEU A 247 16.16 19.85 12.86
CA LEU A 247 16.91 20.66 11.90
C LEU A 247 17.19 19.90 10.60
N LEU A 248 17.79 18.70 10.72
CA LEU A 248 18.09 17.85 9.56
C LEU A 248 16.84 17.51 8.78
N ASN A 249 15.77 17.13 9.46
CA ASN A 249 14.51 16.79 8.80
C ASN A 249 13.93 17.97 8.01
N ASN A 250 13.89 19.16 8.61
CA ASN A 250 13.36 20.35 7.95
C ASN A 250 14.21 20.77 6.75
N MET A 251 15.53 20.80 6.91
CA MET A 251 16.45 21.20 5.85
C MET A 251 16.47 20.15 4.72
N PHE A 252 16.61 18.86 5.05
CA PHE A 252 16.65 17.80 4.04
C PHE A 252 15.32 17.60 3.31
N SER A 253 14.19 17.87 3.96
CA SER A 253 12.90 17.87 3.25
C SER A 253 12.86 18.93 2.15
N ARG A 254 13.41 20.12 2.40
CA ARG A 254 13.53 21.17 1.37
C ARG A 254 14.54 20.80 0.27
N PHE A 255 15.61 20.09 0.64
CA PHE A 255 16.56 19.54 -0.34
C PHE A 255 15.87 18.48 -1.22
N ASP A 256 15.03 17.62 -0.64
CA ASP A 256 14.26 16.62 -1.38
C ASP A 256 13.32 17.29 -2.41
N ASP A 257 12.71 18.42 -2.08
CA ASP A 257 11.90 19.22 -3.02
C ASP A 257 12.75 19.72 -4.20
N VAL A 258 13.92 20.27 -3.95
CA VAL A 258 14.85 20.74 -5.00
C VAL A 258 15.36 19.58 -5.87
N VAL A 259 15.67 18.44 -5.28
CA VAL A 259 16.07 17.22 -5.98
C VAL A 259 14.98 16.76 -6.95
N SER A 260 13.73 16.75 -6.47
CA SER A 260 12.55 16.40 -7.27
C SER A 260 12.33 17.38 -8.42
N GLU A 261 12.46 18.70 -8.20
CA GLU A 261 12.33 19.73 -9.24
C GLU A 261 13.35 19.58 -10.39
N HIS A 262 14.55 19.08 -10.05
CA HIS A 262 15.63 18.90 -11.03
C HIS A 262 15.65 17.52 -11.67
N ASN A 263 14.74 16.61 -11.31
CA ASN A 263 14.70 15.23 -11.79
C ASN A 263 16.05 14.51 -11.64
N VAL A 264 16.62 14.55 -10.44
CA VAL A 264 17.82 13.83 -10.06
C VAL A 264 17.52 12.88 -8.92
N GLU A 265 18.38 11.91 -8.67
CA GLU A 265 18.13 10.83 -7.72
C GLU A 265 18.86 11.08 -6.40
N LYS A 266 18.09 11.24 -5.30
CA LYS A 266 18.63 11.17 -3.95
C LYS A 266 18.97 9.72 -3.64
N ILE A 267 20.21 9.44 -3.30
CA ILE A 267 20.62 8.08 -2.95
C ILE A 267 20.42 7.83 -1.46
N LYS A 268 21.00 8.65 -0.59
CA LYS A 268 20.91 8.51 0.87
C LYS A 268 21.43 9.72 1.61
N THR A 269 21.15 9.73 2.89
CA THR A 269 21.87 10.57 3.87
C THR A 269 22.83 9.70 4.67
N ILE A 270 24.00 10.24 5.04
CA ILE A 270 25.01 9.57 5.86
C ILE A 270 25.35 10.51 7.00
N GLY A 271 24.61 10.41 8.13
CA GLY A 271 24.67 11.44 9.16
C GLY A 271 24.10 12.76 8.64
N ASP A 272 24.94 13.78 8.58
CA ASP A 272 24.68 15.11 8.03
C ASP A 272 25.06 15.25 6.56
N ALA A 273 25.66 14.22 5.97
CA ALA A 273 25.97 14.22 4.54
C ALA A 273 24.76 13.83 3.70
N TYR A 274 24.60 14.51 2.56
CA TYR A 274 23.49 14.35 1.62
C TYR A 274 24.04 13.96 0.24
N MET A 275 23.67 12.78 -0.27
CA MET A 275 24.18 12.23 -1.53
C MET A 275 23.12 12.22 -2.62
N VAL A 276 23.44 12.83 -3.76
CA VAL A 276 22.59 12.89 -4.95
C VAL A 276 23.38 12.50 -6.17
N VAL A 277 22.68 11.85 -7.12
CA VAL A 277 23.27 11.45 -8.39
C VAL A 277 22.38 11.91 -9.55
N ALA A 278 23.01 12.37 -10.64
CA ALA A 278 22.34 12.65 -11.90
C ALA A 278 22.92 11.75 -13.01
N GLY A 279 22.04 11.28 -13.90
CA GLY A 279 22.41 10.33 -14.97
C GLY A 279 22.01 8.89 -14.65
N LEU A 280 21.26 8.67 -13.55
CA LEU A 280 20.61 7.40 -13.23
C LEU A 280 19.25 7.67 -12.54
N PRO A 281 18.31 6.72 -12.54
CA PRO A 281 18.32 5.48 -13.31
C PRO A 281 18.23 5.73 -14.82
N GLU A 282 17.86 6.95 -15.23
CA GLU A 282 17.80 7.36 -16.63
C GLU A 282 19.04 8.15 -17.02
N PRO A 283 19.76 7.76 -18.10
CA PRO A 283 20.89 8.52 -18.60
C PRO A 283 20.48 9.92 -19.06
N ARG A 284 21.32 10.93 -18.74
CA ARG A 284 21.14 12.31 -19.19
C ARG A 284 22.47 12.96 -19.50
N THR A 285 22.53 13.81 -20.51
CA THR A 285 23.76 14.45 -20.97
C THR A 285 24.15 15.69 -20.16
N ASP A 286 23.21 16.28 -19.43
CA ASP A 286 23.41 17.49 -18.63
C ASP A 286 23.60 17.19 -17.13
N HIS A 287 23.98 15.93 -16.77
CA HIS A 287 24.09 15.48 -15.39
C HIS A 287 25.03 16.34 -14.51
N ALA A 288 26.15 16.83 -15.04
CA ALA A 288 27.05 17.72 -14.33
C ALA A 288 26.42 19.10 -14.09
N GLN A 289 25.80 19.67 -15.14
CA GLN A 289 25.21 21.01 -15.08
C GLN A 289 24.04 21.09 -14.11
N VAL A 290 23.17 20.07 -14.11
CA VAL A 290 22.01 20.05 -13.23
C VAL A 290 22.42 19.95 -11.76
N LEU A 291 23.46 19.16 -11.44
CA LEU A 291 23.95 19.07 -10.06
C LEU A 291 24.59 20.38 -9.58
N VAL A 292 25.33 21.09 -10.44
CA VAL A 292 25.89 22.40 -10.07
C VAL A 292 24.78 23.42 -9.80
N LYS A 293 23.78 23.52 -10.67
CA LYS A 293 22.61 24.42 -10.48
C LYS A 293 21.82 24.09 -9.22
N MET A 294 21.58 22.81 -8.99
CA MET A 294 20.90 22.32 -7.80
C MET A 294 21.72 22.64 -6.54
N SER A 295 23.04 22.39 -6.55
CA SER A 295 23.92 22.63 -5.41
C SER A 295 23.92 24.09 -4.94
N ALA A 296 23.85 25.04 -5.85
CA ALA A 296 23.71 26.45 -5.51
C ALA A 296 22.44 26.73 -4.69
N LYS A 297 21.30 26.12 -5.09
CA LYS A 297 20.03 26.23 -4.33
C LYS A 297 20.11 25.56 -2.96
N LEU A 298 20.83 24.44 -2.84
CA LEU A 298 21.01 23.77 -1.54
C LEU A 298 21.82 24.66 -0.57
N ILE A 299 22.85 25.35 -1.06
CA ILE A 299 23.63 26.33 -0.28
C ILE A 299 22.73 27.48 0.20
N GLU A 300 21.90 28.04 -0.69
CA GLU A 300 20.93 29.09 -0.34
C GLU A 300 19.98 28.64 0.77
N ILE A 301 19.41 27.43 0.63
CA ILE A 301 18.51 26.87 1.64
C ILE A 301 19.22 26.65 2.97
N ALA A 302 20.44 26.11 2.97
CA ALA A 302 21.18 25.86 4.20
C ALA A 302 21.49 27.17 4.96
N ASN A 303 21.82 28.24 4.25
CA ASN A 303 22.08 29.57 4.81
C ASN A 303 20.87 30.21 5.50
N GLU A 304 19.63 29.72 5.26
CA GLU A 304 18.45 30.18 5.99
C GLU A 304 18.33 29.59 7.41
N TYR A 305 19.09 28.55 7.70
CA TYR A 305 19.14 27.92 9.03
C TYR A 305 20.36 28.45 9.81
N ASN A 306 20.21 28.50 11.12
CA ASN A 306 21.29 28.96 11.98
C ASN A 306 21.80 27.83 12.91
N ASP A 307 23.09 27.87 13.22
CA ASP A 307 23.69 27.06 14.24
C ASP A 307 23.28 27.53 15.67
N HIS A 308 23.84 26.92 16.69
CA HIS A 308 23.58 27.28 18.11
C HIS A 308 24.10 28.65 18.52
N GLU A 309 25.02 29.23 17.75
CA GLU A 309 25.59 30.57 17.96
C GLU A 309 24.86 31.66 17.16
N GLY A 310 23.92 31.27 16.29
CA GLY A 310 23.18 32.17 15.42
C GLY A 310 23.85 32.45 14.08
N ASN A 311 24.90 31.70 13.71
CA ASN A 311 25.54 31.82 12.41
C ASN A 311 24.82 30.98 11.37
N PRO A 312 24.74 31.42 10.09
CA PRO A 312 24.15 30.62 9.01
C PRO A 312 24.88 29.27 8.86
N ILE A 313 24.10 28.20 8.69
CA ILE A 313 24.64 26.87 8.40
C ILE A 313 25.21 26.88 6.99
N GLN A 314 26.46 26.48 6.86
CA GLN A 314 27.17 26.37 5.59
C GLN A 314 27.33 24.92 5.16
N LEU A 315 27.27 24.68 3.85
CA LEU A 315 27.57 23.38 3.25
C LEU A 315 28.95 23.39 2.60
N ARG A 316 29.63 22.25 2.64
CA ARG A 316 30.67 21.89 1.68
C ARG A 316 30.09 20.97 0.66
N ILE A 317 30.33 21.21 -0.62
CA ILE A 317 29.81 20.38 -1.70
C ILE A 317 30.94 19.93 -2.61
N GLY A 318 31.03 18.63 -2.86
CA GLY A 318 31.93 18.02 -3.83
C GLY A 318 31.18 17.34 -4.97
N ILE A 319 31.55 17.61 -6.23
CA ILE A 319 30.94 16.98 -7.40
C ILE A 319 32.00 16.35 -8.29
N HIS A 320 31.80 15.08 -8.63
CA HIS A 320 32.62 14.34 -9.57
C HIS A 320 31.79 13.60 -10.61
N SER A 321 32.29 13.52 -11.86
CA SER A 321 31.66 12.82 -12.97
C SER A 321 32.48 11.60 -13.40
N GLY A 322 31.82 10.48 -13.64
CA GLY A 322 32.48 9.24 -14.06
C GLY A 322 31.57 8.02 -14.03
N PRO A 323 32.12 6.83 -14.30
CA PRO A 323 31.35 5.59 -14.28
C PRO A 323 31.07 5.15 -12.84
N ALA A 324 29.93 4.49 -12.66
CA ALA A 324 29.54 3.87 -11.40
C ALA A 324 28.63 2.65 -11.65
N VAL A 325 28.45 1.84 -10.61
CA VAL A 325 27.47 0.74 -10.58
C VAL A 325 26.39 1.11 -9.61
N SER A 326 25.14 1.05 -10.05
CA SER A 326 23.97 1.22 -9.18
C SER A 326 23.23 -0.10 -9.00
N GLY A 327 22.54 -0.28 -7.88
CA GLY A 327 21.79 -1.52 -7.66
C GLY A 327 21.26 -1.68 -6.26
N VAL A 328 20.82 -2.91 -5.98
CA VAL A 328 20.30 -3.30 -4.66
C VAL A 328 21.07 -4.49 -4.12
N ILE A 329 21.65 -4.35 -2.96
CA ILE A 329 22.43 -5.41 -2.28
C ILE A 329 21.71 -5.83 -1.01
N GLY A 330 21.77 -7.14 -0.73
CA GLY A 330 21.25 -7.75 0.49
C GLY A 330 19.98 -8.57 0.26
N LYS A 331 19.64 -9.37 1.28
CA LYS A 331 18.42 -10.22 1.30
C LYS A 331 17.31 -9.65 2.18
N SER A 332 17.66 -8.73 3.07
CA SER A 332 16.73 -8.05 3.98
C SER A 332 17.14 -6.59 4.07
N LYS A 333 16.16 -5.69 4.27
CA LYS A 333 16.38 -4.23 4.27
C LYS A 333 17.03 -3.76 2.97
N PHE A 334 16.38 -4.06 1.85
CA PHE A 334 16.81 -3.59 0.53
C PHE A 334 17.06 -2.09 0.55
N ALA A 335 18.23 -1.69 0.06
CA ALA A 335 18.58 -0.29 -0.15
C ALA A 335 19.16 -0.16 -1.56
N PHE A 336 18.61 0.78 -2.33
CA PHE A 336 19.22 1.21 -3.57
C PHE A 336 20.46 2.04 -3.24
N ASP A 337 21.57 1.72 -3.84
CA ASP A 337 22.83 2.43 -3.62
C ASP A 337 23.67 2.48 -4.89
N VAL A 338 24.74 3.28 -4.85
CA VAL A 338 25.67 3.48 -5.97
C VAL A 338 27.10 3.26 -5.48
N TRP A 339 27.87 2.50 -6.25
CA TRP A 339 29.26 2.15 -5.93
C TRP A 339 30.20 2.51 -7.07
N GLY A 340 31.41 2.84 -6.71
CA GLY A 340 32.49 3.09 -7.65
C GLY A 340 33.46 4.16 -7.15
N ASP A 341 34.53 4.33 -7.88
CA ASP A 341 35.56 5.33 -7.62
C ASP A 341 35.00 6.76 -7.73
N THR A 342 33.98 6.97 -8.56
CA THR A 342 33.29 8.25 -8.76
C THR A 342 32.70 8.78 -7.46
N ILE A 343 32.07 7.91 -6.66
CA ILE A 343 31.47 8.26 -5.36
C ILE A 343 32.57 8.66 -4.37
N ASN A 344 33.65 7.88 -4.29
CA ASN A 344 34.76 8.15 -3.39
C ASN A 344 35.47 9.48 -3.74
N THR A 345 35.57 9.79 -5.03
CA THR A 345 36.17 11.03 -5.50
C THR A 345 35.29 12.24 -5.16
N ALA A 346 33.97 12.15 -5.34
CA ALA A 346 33.03 13.21 -4.94
C ALA A 346 33.11 13.49 -3.43
N ALA A 347 33.14 12.45 -2.59
CA ALA A 347 33.28 12.58 -1.13
C ALA A 347 34.60 13.25 -0.72
N ARG A 348 35.70 12.94 -1.42
CA ARG A 348 36.98 13.58 -1.15
C ARG A 348 37.03 15.04 -1.59
N LEU A 349 36.37 15.38 -2.69
CA LEU A 349 36.21 16.78 -3.12
C LEU A 349 35.39 17.56 -2.08
N GLU A 350 34.32 16.98 -1.56
CA GLU A 350 33.55 17.59 -0.47
C GLU A 350 34.45 17.86 0.74
N SER A 351 35.13 16.83 1.25
CA SER A 351 35.97 16.96 2.46
C SER A 351 37.15 17.94 2.33
N ASN A 352 37.62 18.18 1.10
CA ASN A 352 38.66 19.16 0.78
C ASN A 352 38.06 20.48 0.24
N GLY A 353 36.73 20.64 0.26
CA GLY A 353 36.04 21.83 -0.20
C GLY A 353 36.05 22.98 0.81
N GLU A 354 35.65 24.15 0.37
CA GLU A 354 35.49 25.34 1.18
C GLU A 354 34.02 25.53 1.58
N PRO A 355 33.74 26.03 2.81
CA PRO A 355 32.38 26.35 3.24
C PRO A 355 31.66 27.31 2.27
N GLY A 356 30.43 26.99 1.92
CA GLY A 356 29.60 27.81 1.02
C GLY A 356 29.99 27.74 -0.44
N ARG A 357 30.88 26.82 -0.85
CA ARG A 357 31.37 26.69 -2.23
C ARG A 357 31.18 25.25 -2.76
N ILE A 358 31.15 25.12 -4.09
CA ILE A 358 31.06 23.85 -4.79
C ILE A 358 32.44 23.49 -5.35
N HIS A 359 32.99 22.34 -4.93
CA HIS A 359 34.29 21.83 -5.32
C HIS A 359 34.13 20.78 -6.43
N LEU A 360 34.69 21.04 -7.59
CA LEU A 360 34.55 20.25 -8.81
C LEU A 360 35.87 19.58 -9.20
N SER A 361 35.78 18.33 -9.70
CA SER A 361 36.91 17.76 -10.43
C SER A 361 37.07 18.40 -11.82
N GLN A 362 38.24 18.30 -12.39
CA GLN A 362 38.50 18.71 -13.81
C GLN A 362 37.50 18.04 -14.76
N LYS A 363 37.24 16.74 -14.59
CA LYS A 363 36.31 15.98 -15.44
C LYS A 363 34.88 16.51 -15.38
N THR A 364 34.41 16.95 -14.21
CA THR A 364 33.09 17.59 -14.07
C THR A 364 33.10 18.99 -14.68
N PHE A 365 34.15 19.76 -14.42
CA PHE A 365 34.32 21.12 -14.91
C PHE A 365 34.28 21.19 -16.44
N ASP A 366 34.94 20.25 -17.15
CA ASP A 366 34.99 20.18 -18.61
C ASP A 366 33.62 19.90 -19.26
N GLN A 367 32.64 19.45 -18.49
CA GLN A 367 31.28 19.20 -18.97
C GLN A 367 30.35 20.39 -18.75
N LEU A 368 30.78 21.46 -18.10
CA LEU A 368 29.94 22.59 -17.77
C LEU A 368 29.94 23.66 -18.86
N GLN A 369 28.82 24.37 -18.98
CA GLN A 369 28.70 25.55 -19.83
C GLN A 369 29.46 26.73 -19.21
N SER A 370 29.91 27.66 -20.03
CA SER A 370 30.77 28.78 -19.64
C SER A 370 30.13 29.73 -18.63
N ASP A 371 28.82 29.83 -18.61
CA ASP A 371 28.08 30.63 -17.63
C ASP A 371 28.16 30.07 -16.20
N LEU A 372 28.21 28.76 -16.06
CA LEU A 372 28.29 28.07 -14.77
C LEU A 372 29.69 28.06 -14.16
N VAL A 373 30.70 28.33 -14.94
CA VAL A 373 32.10 28.34 -14.52
C VAL A 373 32.71 29.73 -14.44
N SER A 374 31.90 30.76 -14.63
CA SER A 374 32.33 32.15 -14.52
C SER A 374 32.80 32.45 -13.09
N GLY A 375 34.06 32.88 -12.92
CA GLY A 375 34.65 33.10 -11.60
C GLY A 375 35.22 31.85 -10.92
N ALA A 376 35.29 30.72 -11.60
CA ALA A 376 35.90 29.52 -11.03
C ALA A 376 37.36 29.68 -10.72
N GLU A 377 37.75 29.25 -9.54
CA GLU A 377 39.16 29.28 -9.05
C GLU A 377 39.78 27.89 -9.22
N SER A 378 40.85 27.80 -10.01
CA SER A 378 41.58 26.54 -10.19
C SER A 378 42.56 26.32 -9.01
N GLN A 379 42.57 25.12 -8.46
CA GLN A 379 43.51 24.69 -7.45
C GLN A 379 44.03 23.29 -7.70
N SER A 380 45.16 22.93 -7.04
CA SER A 380 45.68 21.57 -7.05
C SER A 380 45.59 21.00 -5.65
N VAL A 381 44.86 19.91 -5.49
CA VAL A 381 44.58 19.28 -4.20
C VAL A 381 45.11 17.85 -4.21
N ASP A 382 45.83 17.46 -3.19
CA ASP A 382 46.25 16.06 -3.00
C ASP A 382 45.06 15.24 -2.48
N ILE A 383 44.53 14.45 -3.39
CA ILE A 383 43.37 13.58 -3.11
C ILE A 383 43.87 12.18 -2.73
N LYS A 384 43.63 11.78 -1.50
CA LYS A 384 44.08 10.47 -0.96
C LYS A 384 43.77 9.32 -1.95
N GLY A 385 44.82 8.60 -2.39
CA GLY A 385 44.74 7.49 -3.32
C GLY A 385 44.52 7.89 -4.79
N LYS A 386 44.59 9.19 -5.11
CA LYS A 386 44.56 9.75 -6.49
C LYS A 386 45.76 10.60 -6.77
N GLY A 387 46.50 11.05 -5.73
CA GLY A 387 47.56 12.03 -5.89
C GLY A 387 47.01 13.43 -6.15
N VAL A 388 47.91 14.30 -6.65
CA VAL A 388 47.52 15.68 -6.92
C VAL A 388 46.59 15.76 -8.13
N MET A 389 45.39 16.28 -7.87
CA MET A 389 44.37 16.52 -8.88
C MET A 389 44.15 18.01 -9.06
N LYS A 390 43.97 18.43 -10.31
CA LYS A 390 43.46 19.74 -10.64
C LYS A 390 41.95 19.78 -10.41
N THR A 391 41.52 20.75 -9.61
CA THR A 391 40.13 20.94 -9.18
C THR A 391 39.72 22.40 -9.30
N PHE A 392 38.43 22.69 -9.14
CA PHE A 392 37.87 24.03 -9.26
C PHE A 392 36.91 24.32 -8.14
N LEU A 393 36.95 25.52 -7.60
CA LEU A 393 35.96 26.06 -6.66
C LEU A 393 35.10 27.10 -7.40
N ILE A 394 33.78 26.94 -7.25
CA ILE A 394 32.77 27.89 -7.79
C ILE A 394 31.82 28.33 -6.67
#